data_462b0abc5b09e8b473f23d07cc54b45c
#
_entry.id   462b0abc5b09e8b473f23d07cc54b45c
#
_cell.length_a   1.000
_cell.length_b   1.000
_cell.length_c   1.000
_cell.angle_alpha   90.00
_cell.angle_beta   90.00
_cell.angle_gamma   90.00
#
_symmetry.space_group_name_H-M   'P 1'
#
loop_
_entity.id
_entity.type
_entity.pdbx_description
1 polymer ?
#
loop_
_entity_poly.entity_id
_entity_poly.type
_entity_poly.pdbx_seq_one_letter_code
_entity_poly.pdbx_strand_id
1 'polypeptide(L)'
;TKIEHYEFKSASPKKDSPSCVCLSGYQELKSKLHKELIVRMQEYAKEQDQAKLRNIIEMQIEGLLRLSDEKISFNDEQKLIKELSDEILGLGILEDFINDNEITEIMVNGCHDIYVEKNGKLQKTEAKFHDENKLRTVIDRIASSVGRHIDEASPIVDARLKDGSRVNAVISPVALNGSVLTIRKFA
;
A
#
# COMPACT_ATOMS: atom_id res chain seq x y z
N THR A 1 -39.16 46.32 -29.88
CA THR A 1 -38.00 45.48 -29.59
C THR A 1 -38.51 44.21 -28.94
N LYS A 2 -38.53 43.08 -29.73
CA LYS A 2 -38.98 41.76 -29.27
C LYS A 2 -37.81 41.08 -28.58
N ILE A 3 -38.03 40.60 -27.36
CA ILE A 3 -37.15 39.70 -26.65
C ILE A 3 -37.67 38.29 -26.91
N GLU A 4 -36.89 37.50 -27.63
CA GLU A 4 -37.17 36.07 -27.85
C GLU A 4 -36.69 35.25 -26.64
N HIS A 5 -37.65 34.52 -26.03
CA HIS A 5 -37.41 33.52 -25.01
C HIS A 5 -36.82 32.29 -25.64
N TYR A 6 -35.57 31.98 -25.30
CA TYR A 6 -34.98 30.66 -25.57
C TYR A 6 -35.37 29.67 -24.46
N GLU A 7 -36.25 28.75 -24.77
CA GLU A 7 -36.54 27.60 -23.93
C GLU A 7 -35.37 26.62 -23.94
N PHE A 8 -34.77 26.43 -22.77
CA PHE A 8 -33.77 25.39 -22.52
C PHE A 8 -34.50 24.04 -22.41
N LYS A 9 -34.45 23.21 -23.46
CA LYS A 9 -34.90 21.82 -23.39
C LYS A 9 -33.91 21.04 -22.53
N SER A 10 -34.38 20.61 -21.37
CA SER A 10 -33.70 19.67 -20.50
C SER A 10 -33.55 18.33 -21.20
N ALA A 11 -32.31 17.98 -21.55
CA ALA A 11 -31.97 16.64 -22.00
C ALA A 11 -31.93 15.70 -20.77
N SER A 12 -32.77 14.67 -20.82
CA SER A 12 -32.80 13.58 -19.85
C SER A 12 -31.44 12.87 -19.82
N PRO A 13 -30.88 12.50 -18.66
CA PRO A 13 -29.66 11.72 -18.62
C PRO A 13 -29.94 10.30 -19.11
N LYS A 14 -29.20 9.85 -20.13
CA LYS A 14 -29.14 8.46 -20.56
C LYS A 14 -28.64 7.60 -19.40
N LYS A 15 -29.49 6.71 -18.89
CA LYS A 15 -29.10 5.55 -18.11
C LYS A 15 -28.29 4.65 -19.02
N ASP A 16 -27.05 4.41 -18.68
CA ASP A 16 -26.24 3.20 -18.88
C ASP A 16 -24.76 3.58 -18.75
N SER A 17 -24.32 3.75 -17.50
CA SER A 17 -22.92 3.58 -17.14
C SER A 17 -22.85 2.48 -16.08
N PRO A 18 -21.91 1.49 -16.21
CA PRO A 18 -21.78 0.43 -15.22
C PRO A 18 -21.46 1.05 -13.86
N SER A 19 -22.21 0.59 -12.85
CA SER A 19 -22.15 1.05 -11.47
C SER A 19 -20.70 1.09 -10.97
N CYS A 20 -20.14 2.29 -10.80
CA CYS A 20 -19.01 2.50 -9.92
C CYS A 20 -19.36 1.91 -8.56
N VAL A 21 -18.63 0.89 -8.14
CA VAL A 21 -18.60 0.48 -6.73
C VAL A 21 -18.24 1.73 -5.95
N CYS A 22 -19.12 2.18 -5.07
CA CYS A 22 -18.86 3.35 -4.22
C CYS A 22 -17.52 3.10 -3.52
N LEU A 23 -16.70 4.15 -3.34
CA LEU A 23 -15.40 4.06 -2.64
C LEU A 23 -15.49 3.28 -1.32
N SER A 24 -16.64 3.34 -0.61
CA SER A 24 -16.90 2.55 0.59
C SER A 24 -16.95 1.05 0.32
N GLY A 25 -17.61 0.59 -0.75
CA GLY A 25 -17.72 -0.83 -1.08
C GLY A 25 -16.37 -1.44 -1.48
N TYR A 26 -15.52 -0.69 -2.21
CA TYR A 26 -14.17 -1.15 -2.54
C TYR A 26 -13.31 -1.37 -1.29
N GLN A 27 -13.36 -0.44 -0.34
CA GLN A 27 -12.59 -0.55 0.91
C GLN A 27 -13.11 -1.68 1.81
N GLU A 28 -14.42 -1.90 1.84
CA GLU A 28 -15.04 -3.01 2.59
C GLU A 28 -14.62 -4.35 1.98
N LEU A 29 -14.70 -4.51 0.67
CA LEU A 29 -14.27 -5.70 -0.05
C LEU A 29 -12.77 -5.95 0.18
N LYS A 30 -11.93 -4.93 0.04
CA LYS A 30 -10.49 -5.01 0.29
C LYS A 30 -10.20 -5.48 1.72
N SER A 31 -10.87 -4.92 2.72
CA SER A 31 -10.70 -5.30 4.13
C SER A 31 -11.12 -6.74 4.40
N LYS A 32 -12.22 -7.20 3.80
CA LYS A 32 -12.70 -8.57 3.91
C LYS A 32 -11.72 -9.57 3.30
N LEU A 33 -11.28 -9.31 2.07
CA LEU A 33 -10.30 -10.16 1.37
C LEU A 33 -8.97 -10.21 2.10
N HIS A 34 -8.49 -9.07 2.61
CA HIS A 34 -7.25 -9.02 3.37
C HIS A 34 -7.26 -9.92 4.61
N LYS A 35 -8.36 -9.90 5.38
CA LYS A 35 -8.50 -10.78 6.56
C LYS A 35 -8.49 -12.26 6.19
N GLU A 36 -9.19 -12.62 5.13
CA GLU A 36 -9.29 -14.01 4.68
C GLU A 36 -7.96 -14.51 4.10
N LEU A 37 -7.25 -13.65 3.36
CA LEU A 37 -5.93 -13.95 2.84
C LEU A 37 -4.91 -14.19 3.95
N ILE A 38 -4.90 -13.38 5.01
CA ILE A 38 -3.98 -13.59 6.14
C ILE A 38 -4.15 -15.00 6.72
N VAL A 39 -5.38 -15.46 6.88
CA VAL A 39 -5.66 -16.81 7.41
C VAL A 39 -5.12 -17.89 6.46
N ARG A 40 -5.39 -17.76 5.16
CA ARG A 40 -4.91 -18.73 4.15
C ARG A 40 -3.40 -18.72 3.99
N MET A 41 -2.77 -17.55 4.08
CA MET A 41 -1.32 -17.41 3.95
C MET A 41 -0.52 -18.03 5.11
N GLN A 42 -1.17 -18.35 6.24
CA GLN A 42 -0.51 -19.07 7.34
C GLN A 42 0.02 -20.45 6.90
N GLU A 43 -0.64 -21.11 5.95
CA GLU A 43 -0.20 -22.39 5.40
C GLU A 43 1.12 -22.26 4.61
N TYR A 44 1.39 -21.08 4.08
CA TYR A 44 2.59 -20.78 3.26
C TYR A 44 3.67 -20.03 4.05
N ALA A 45 3.58 -19.95 5.37
CA ALA A 45 4.50 -19.21 6.24
C ALA A 45 5.98 -19.68 6.14
N LYS A 46 6.22 -20.88 5.61
CA LYS A 46 7.57 -21.46 5.43
C LYS A 46 8.15 -21.20 4.04
N GLU A 47 7.37 -20.70 3.09
CA GLU A 47 7.87 -20.39 1.75
C GLU A 47 8.72 -19.12 1.80
N GLN A 48 9.92 -19.18 1.27
CA GLN A 48 10.90 -18.07 1.26
C GLN A 48 11.01 -17.40 -0.10
N ASP A 49 10.46 -18.01 -1.15
CA ASP A 49 10.50 -17.47 -2.50
C ASP A 49 9.36 -16.44 -2.67
N GLN A 50 9.74 -15.17 -2.69
CA GLN A 50 8.78 -14.06 -2.81
C GLN A 50 8.00 -14.09 -4.13
N ALA A 51 8.60 -14.54 -5.23
CA ALA A 51 7.90 -14.62 -6.51
C ALA A 51 6.81 -15.70 -6.47
N LYS A 52 7.10 -16.86 -5.85
CA LYS A 52 6.08 -17.89 -5.63
C LYS A 52 4.98 -17.43 -4.69
N LEU A 53 5.32 -16.75 -3.60
CA LEU A 53 4.35 -16.22 -2.67
C LEU A 53 3.43 -15.20 -3.36
N ARG A 54 3.95 -14.33 -4.21
CA ARG A 54 3.15 -13.38 -4.99
C ARG A 54 2.14 -14.10 -5.88
N ASN A 55 2.59 -15.10 -6.65
CA ASN A 55 1.70 -15.90 -7.49
C ASN A 55 0.61 -16.63 -6.69
N ILE A 56 0.96 -17.16 -5.51
CA ILE A 56 -0.01 -17.82 -4.62
C ILE A 56 -1.05 -16.81 -4.14
N ILE A 57 -0.65 -15.61 -3.74
CA ILE A 57 -1.57 -14.56 -3.28
C ILE A 57 -2.50 -14.14 -4.42
N GLU A 58 -1.97 -13.89 -5.61
CA GLU A 58 -2.77 -13.54 -6.79
C GLU A 58 -3.83 -14.61 -7.07
N MET A 59 -3.45 -15.89 -7.09
CA MET A 59 -4.39 -17.00 -7.26
C MET A 59 -5.45 -17.06 -6.15
N GLN A 60 -5.07 -16.82 -4.90
CA GLN A 60 -6.01 -16.81 -3.76
C GLN A 60 -6.99 -15.66 -3.86
N ILE A 61 -6.54 -14.46 -4.24
CA ILE A 61 -7.40 -13.29 -4.43
C ILE A 61 -8.41 -13.56 -5.55
N GLU A 62 -7.95 -14.02 -6.72
CA GLU A 62 -8.83 -14.37 -7.83
C GLU A 62 -9.87 -15.43 -7.43
N GLY A 63 -9.45 -16.46 -6.68
CA GLY A 63 -10.34 -17.49 -6.15
C GLY A 63 -11.41 -16.91 -5.22
N LEU A 64 -11.04 -16.01 -4.33
CA LEU A 64 -11.96 -15.34 -3.41
C LEU A 64 -12.92 -14.40 -4.13
N LEU A 65 -12.44 -13.65 -5.12
CA LEU A 65 -13.28 -12.77 -5.94
C LEU A 65 -14.34 -13.54 -6.74
N ARG A 66 -13.97 -14.71 -7.28
CA ARG A 66 -14.93 -15.59 -7.98
C ARG A 66 -16.02 -16.16 -7.06
N LEU A 67 -15.71 -16.31 -5.77
CA LEU A 67 -16.67 -16.78 -4.76
C LEU A 67 -17.50 -15.64 -4.16
N SER A 68 -17.10 -14.39 -4.38
CA SER A 68 -17.86 -13.23 -3.94
C SER A 68 -18.94 -12.87 -4.98
N ASP A 69 -20.11 -12.46 -4.50
CA ASP A 69 -21.19 -11.95 -5.36
C ASP A 69 -20.94 -10.53 -5.87
N GLU A 70 -19.78 -9.94 -5.50
CA GLU A 70 -19.46 -8.56 -5.81
C GLU A 70 -18.84 -8.45 -7.20
N LYS A 71 -19.52 -7.69 -8.09
CA LYS A 71 -19.04 -7.41 -9.44
C LYS A 71 -18.17 -6.15 -9.40
N ILE A 72 -16.87 -6.33 -9.57
CA ILE A 72 -15.91 -5.23 -9.74
C ILE A 72 -15.43 -5.17 -11.20
N SER A 73 -14.97 -4.00 -11.63
CA SER A 73 -14.40 -3.87 -12.98
C SER A 73 -13.05 -4.60 -13.05
N PHE A 74 -12.65 -5.03 -14.24
CA PHE A 74 -11.34 -5.67 -14.45
C PHE A 74 -10.18 -4.79 -13.95
N ASN A 75 -10.27 -3.48 -14.16
CA ASN A 75 -9.25 -2.54 -13.68
C ASN A 75 -9.19 -2.47 -12.15
N ASP A 76 -10.36 -2.47 -11.49
CA ASP A 76 -10.43 -2.47 -10.02
C ASP A 76 -9.93 -3.81 -9.45
N GLU A 77 -10.20 -4.93 -10.13
CA GLU A 77 -9.68 -6.24 -9.77
C GLU A 77 -8.15 -6.27 -9.81
N GLN A 78 -7.53 -5.83 -10.90
CA GLN A 78 -6.07 -5.76 -11.02
C GLN A 78 -5.44 -4.83 -9.98
N LYS A 79 -6.08 -3.70 -9.72
CA LYS A 79 -5.67 -2.78 -8.66
C LYS A 79 -5.73 -3.42 -7.28
N LEU A 80 -6.82 -4.14 -6.99
CA LEU A 80 -7.03 -4.83 -5.72
C LEU A 80 -6.02 -5.95 -5.49
N ILE A 81 -5.73 -6.74 -6.54
CA ILE A 81 -4.70 -7.78 -6.51
C ILE A 81 -3.34 -7.16 -6.18
N LYS A 82 -2.94 -6.09 -6.89
CA LYS A 82 -1.68 -5.40 -6.63
C LYS A 82 -1.61 -4.87 -5.20
N GLU A 83 -2.62 -4.11 -4.76
CA GLU A 83 -2.64 -3.51 -3.43
C GLU A 83 -2.56 -4.55 -2.31
N LEU A 84 -3.33 -5.65 -2.42
CA LEU A 84 -3.31 -6.71 -1.41
C LEU A 84 -1.99 -7.49 -1.42
N SER A 85 -1.42 -7.76 -2.58
CA SER A 85 -0.11 -8.41 -2.69
C SER A 85 0.99 -7.55 -2.06
N ASP A 86 0.99 -6.26 -2.32
CA ASP A 86 1.96 -5.32 -1.76
C ASP A 86 1.76 -5.13 -0.25
N GLU A 87 0.52 -5.19 0.25
CA GLU A 87 0.24 -5.15 1.70
C GLU A 87 0.67 -6.43 2.44
N ILE A 88 0.57 -7.59 1.81
CA ILE A 88 0.87 -8.89 2.44
C ILE A 88 2.34 -9.26 2.31
N LEU A 89 2.96 -9.04 1.16
CA LEU A 89 4.33 -9.43 0.88
C LEU A 89 5.32 -8.28 0.87
N GLY A 90 4.88 -7.13 0.40
CA GLY A 90 5.73 -5.98 0.14
C GLY A 90 5.81 -5.00 1.31
N LEU A 91 6.26 -3.83 0.98
CA LEU A 91 6.36 -2.68 1.91
C LEU A 91 5.10 -1.79 1.84
N GLY A 92 3.98 -2.35 1.35
CA GLY A 92 2.69 -1.69 1.26
C GLY A 92 2.77 -0.43 0.38
N ILE A 93 2.29 0.69 0.92
CA ILE A 93 2.25 1.98 0.20
C ILE A 93 3.63 2.53 -0.19
N LEU A 94 4.73 1.99 0.35
CA LEU A 94 6.09 2.41 0.00
C LEU A 94 6.60 1.76 -1.29
N GLU A 95 5.96 0.69 -1.77
CA GLU A 95 6.38 -0.05 -2.98
C GLU A 95 6.46 0.86 -4.21
N ASP A 96 5.47 1.71 -4.42
CA ASP A 96 5.45 2.62 -5.55
C ASP A 96 6.63 3.62 -5.50
N PHE A 97 7.00 4.09 -4.31
CA PHE A 97 8.17 4.98 -4.14
C PHE A 97 9.49 4.26 -4.28
N ILE A 98 9.56 3.00 -3.83
CA ILE A 98 10.77 2.18 -3.98
C ILE A 98 11.02 1.87 -5.46
N ASN A 99 9.96 1.61 -6.22
CA ASN A 99 10.03 1.28 -7.64
C ASN A 99 10.19 2.52 -8.56
N ASP A 100 9.94 3.74 -8.06
CA ASP A 100 10.17 4.97 -8.84
C ASP A 100 11.66 5.34 -8.84
N ASN A 101 12.32 5.19 -9.98
CA ASN A 101 13.75 5.47 -10.15
C ASN A 101 14.15 6.95 -9.95
N GLU A 102 13.20 7.87 -10.00
CA GLU A 102 13.46 9.30 -9.76
C GLU A 102 13.50 9.65 -8.27
N ILE A 103 13.03 8.76 -7.40
CA ILE A 103 13.05 8.93 -5.95
C ILE A 103 14.37 8.36 -5.40
N THR A 104 15.10 9.19 -4.68
CA THR A 104 16.38 8.86 -4.06
C THR A 104 16.26 8.54 -2.59
N GLU A 105 15.30 9.15 -1.89
CA GLU A 105 15.10 8.94 -0.46
C GLU A 105 13.60 8.95 -0.11
N ILE A 106 13.20 8.09 0.82
CA ILE A 106 11.84 7.99 1.36
C ILE A 106 11.94 8.18 2.87
N MET A 107 11.16 9.11 3.41
CA MET A 107 11.15 9.44 4.84
C MET A 107 9.72 9.37 5.38
N VAL A 108 9.51 8.51 6.36
CA VAL A 108 8.23 8.31 7.04
C VAL A 108 8.37 8.81 8.47
N ASN A 109 7.58 9.79 8.85
CA ASN A 109 7.55 10.39 10.18
C ASN A 109 6.18 10.13 10.82
N GLY A 110 6.04 8.97 11.46
CA GLY A 110 4.73 8.47 11.89
C GLY A 110 3.86 8.03 10.71
N CYS A 111 2.66 7.53 11.00
CA CYS A 111 1.80 6.92 9.99
C CYS A 111 1.19 7.91 8.97
N HIS A 112 1.24 9.22 9.21
CA HIS A 112 0.56 10.22 8.38
C HIS A 112 1.47 11.08 7.52
N ASP A 113 2.76 11.13 7.80
CA ASP A 113 3.69 12.05 7.16
C ASP A 113 4.78 11.30 6.40
N ILE A 114 4.57 11.14 5.10
CA ILE A 114 5.52 10.52 4.18
C ILE A 114 6.07 11.57 3.22
N TYR A 115 7.38 11.68 3.18
CA TYR A 115 8.13 12.56 2.31
C TYR A 115 9.02 11.72 1.38
N VAL A 116 9.23 12.23 0.18
CA VAL A 116 10.18 11.65 -0.77
C VAL A 116 11.13 12.74 -1.27
N GLU A 117 12.38 12.35 -1.50
CA GLU A 117 13.29 13.19 -2.28
C GLU A 117 13.25 12.73 -3.73
N LYS A 118 12.86 13.66 -4.62
CA LYS A 118 12.79 13.44 -6.06
C LYS A 118 13.52 14.57 -6.79
N ASN A 119 14.51 14.21 -7.60
CA ASN A 119 15.36 15.19 -8.32
C ASN A 119 15.99 16.24 -7.39
N GLY A 120 16.46 15.81 -6.20
CA GLY A 120 17.09 16.69 -5.21
C GLY A 120 16.11 17.63 -4.49
N LYS A 121 14.80 17.40 -4.60
CA LYS A 121 13.76 18.19 -3.92
C LYS A 121 12.93 17.32 -3.00
N LEU A 122 12.81 17.76 -1.75
CA LEU A 122 11.95 17.14 -0.78
C LEU A 122 10.48 17.51 -1.04
N GLN A 123 9.61 16.50 -1.09
CA GLN A 123 8.18 16.65 -1.35
C GLN A 123 7.38 15.81 -0.36
N LYS A 124 6.31 16.38 0.19
CA LYS A 124 5.33 15.63 0.97
C LYS A 124 4.40 14.89 0.02
N THR A 125 4.13 13.61 0.31
CA THR A 125 3.22 12.80 -0.49
C THR A 125 1.80 12.82 0.09
N GLU A 126 0.81 12.40 -0.71
CA GLU A 126 -0.57 12.15 -0.26
C GLU A 126 -0.72 10.77 0.41
N ALA A 127 0.29 9.90 0.27
CA ALA A 127 0.28 8.56 0.84
C ALA A 127 0.39 8.62 2.37
N LYS A 128 -0.32 7.72 3.03
CA LYS A 128 -0.28 7.55 4.49
C LYS A 128 -0.58 6.11 4.86
N PHE A 129 0.01 5.64 5.93
CA PHE A 129 -0.39 4.37 6.55
C PHE A 129 -1.75 4.52 7.22
N HIS A 130 -2.52 3.46 7.25
CA HIS A 130 -3.83 3.43 7.91
C HIS A 130 -3.69 3.73 9.41
N ASP A 131 -2.69 3.13 10.05
CA ASP A 131 -2.37 3.28 11.46
C ASP A 131 -0.89 2.97 11.74
N GLU A 132 -0.46 3.22 12.97
CA GLU A 132 0.89 2.97 13.44
C GLU A 132 1.27 1.47 13.41
N ASN A 133 0.29 0.57 13.61
CA ASN A 133 0.54 -0.87 13.57
C ASN A 133 0.94 -1.33 12.16
N LYS A 134 0.33 -0.75 11.13
CA LYS A 134 0.71 -1.02 9.73
C LYS A 134 2.12 -0.54 9.44
N LEU A 135 2.49 0.67 9.85
CA LEU A 135 3.87 1.17 9.74
C LEU A 135 4.84 0.25 10.48
N ARG A 136 4.50 -0.15 11.70
CA ARG A 136 5.31 -1.06 12.51
C ARG A 136 5.52 -2.41 11.80
N THR A 137 4.47 -2.98 11.23
CA THR A 137 4.56 -4.23 10.46
C THR A 137 5.53 -4.13 9.30
N VAL A 138 5.55 -2.99 8.59
CA VAL A 138 6.50 -2.75 7.50
C VAL A 138 7.93 -2.65 8.03
N ILE A 139 8.14 -1.94 9.14
CA ILE A 139 9.45 -1.81 9.79
C ILE A 139 9.96 -3.19 10.25
N ASP A 140 9.12 -3.99 10.91
CA ASP A 140 9.48 -5.33 11.38
C ASP A 140 9.85 -6.25 10.21
N ARG A 141 9.14 -6.14 9.08
CA ARG A 141 9.42 -6.90 7.86
C ARG A 141 10.76 -6.50 7.23
N ILE A 142 11.03 -5.21 7.15
CA ILE A 142 12.33 -4.69 6.69
C ILE A 142 13.47 -5.22 7.57
N ALA A 143 13.34 -5.09 8.88
CA ALA A 143 14.34 -5.56 9.83
C ALA A 143 14.59 -7.07 9.69
N SER A 144 13.52 -7.86 9.61
CA SER A 144 13.59 -9.32 9.43
C SER A 144 14.24 -9.72 8.11
N SER A 145 14.02 -8.97 7.02
CA SER A 145 14.61 -9.26 5.70
C SER A 145 16.14 -9.20 5.67
N VAL A 146 16.73 -8.48 6.63
CA VAL A 146 18.18 -8.35 6.82
C VAL A 146 18.70 -9.11 8.06
N GLY A 147 17.86 -10.00 8.62
CA GLY A 147 18.22 -10.79 9.80
C GLY A 147 18.38 -9.97 11.09
N ARG A 148 17.73 -8.80 11.15
CA ARG A 148 17.67 -7.95 12.33
C ARG A 148 16.33 -8.07 13.02
N HIS A 149 16.29 -7.69 14.27
CA HIS A 149 15.08 -7.58 15.07
C HIS A 149 14.98 -6.16 15.63
N ILE A 150 13.76 -5.63 15.74
CA ILE A 150 13.50 -4.32 16.31
C ILE A 150 12.32 -4.44 17.29
N ASP A 151 12.56 -4.06 18.54
CA ASP A 151 11.57 -4.11 19.62
C ASP A 151 11.83 -2.97 20.63
N GLU A 152 11.07 -2.93 21.71
CA GLU A 152 11.22 -1.90 22.74
C GLU A 152 12.59 -1.94 23.46
N ALA A 153 13.24 -3.10 23.50
CA ALA A 153 14.58 -3.25 24.09
C ALA A 153 15.67 -2.83 23.11
N SER A 154 15.42 -2.96 21.80
CA SER A 154 16.31 -2.56 20.72
C SER A 154 15.53 -1.73 19.69
N PRO A 155 15.16 -0.48 20.01
CA PRO A 155 14.19 0.30 19.25
C PRO A 155 14.74 0.98 18.00
N ILE A 156 15.98 0.72 17.64
CA ILE A 156 16.67 1.31 16.50
C ILE A 156 17.27 0.21 15.61
N VAL A 157 17.02 0.29 14.33
CA VAL A 157 17.66 -0.54 13.33
C VAL A 157 18.31 0.33 12.26
N ASP A 158 19.56 0.04 11.93
CA ASP A 158 20.28 0.58 10.77
C ASP A 158 20.78 -0.64 9.97
N ALA A 159 20.37 -0.73 8.72
CA ALA A 159 20.63 -1.89 7.90
C ALA A 159 20.82 -1.51 6.43
N ARG A 160 21.40 -2.45 5.66
CA ARG A 160 21.50 -2.35 4.22
C ARG A 160 20.70 -3.49 3.60
N LEU A 161 19.77 -3.14 2.70
CA LEU A 161 18.97 -4.10 1.96
C LEU A 161 19.80 -4.81 0.89
N LYS A 162 19.23 -5.87 0.28
CA LYS A 162 19.89 -6.68 -0.76
C LYS A 162 20.19 -5.88 -2.03
N ASP A 163 19.40 -4.88 -2.34
CA ASP A 163 19.58 -3.95 -3.46
C ASP A 163 20.65 -2.87 -3.20
N GLY A 164 21.23 -2.85 -1.98
CA GLY A 164 22.23 -1.87 -1.56
C GLY A 164 21.65 -0.63 -0.86
N SER A 165 20.34 -0.46 -0.84
CA SER A 165 19.66 0.64 -0.16
C SER A 165 19.90 0.60 1.34
N ARG A 166 20.09 1.78 1.96
CA ARG A 166 20.26 1.90 3.40
C ARG A 166 18.94 2.23 4.05
N VAL A 167 18.61 1.51 5.11
CA VAL A 167 17.40 1.70 5.90
C VAL A 167 17.76 2.02 7.32
N ASN A 168 17.14 3.06 7.87
CA ASN A 168 17.16 3.39 9.28
C ASN A 168 15.72 3.44 9.80
N ALA A 169 15.44 2.73 10.89
CA ALA A 169 14.15 2.78 11.56
C ALA A 169 14.31 3.00 13.06
N VAL A 170 13.41 3.77 13.62
CA VAL A 170 13.33 4.08 15.04
C VAL A 170 11.87 3.94 15.48
N ILE A 171 11.66 3.22 16.58
CA ILE A 171 10.33 2.96 17.14
C ILE A 171 10.22 3.47 18.58
N SER A 172 9.01 3.38 19.16
CA SER A 172 8.81 3.60 20.59
C SER A 172 9.71 2.61 21.40
N PRO A 173 10.29 3.06 22.55
CA PRO A 173 10.06 4.33 23.26
C PRO A 173 10.93 5.51 22.80
N VAL A 174 11.84 5.33 21.87
CA VAL A 174 12.74 6.40 21.39
C VAL A 174 12.01 7.37 20.47
N ALA A 175 11.21 6.86 19.56
CA ALA A 175 10.35 7.66 18.68
C ALA A 175 9.06 8.07 19.42
N LEU A 176 9.00 9.30 19.92
CA LEU A 176 7.91 9.79 20.78
C LEU A 176 6.62 10.10 20.00
N ASN A 177 6.73 10.48 18.73
CA ASN A 177 5.60 10.95 17.89
C ASN A 177 5.19 9.92 16.82
N GLY A 178 5.43 8.64 17.08
CA GLY A 178 5.22 7.56 16.10
C GLY A 178 6.54 7.07 15.51
N SER A 179 6.52 5.88 14.92
CA SER A 179 7.70 5.25 14.33
C SER A 179 8.25 6.06 13.16
N VAL A 180 9.57 6.07 13.03
CA VAL A 180 10.28 6.77 11.95
C VAL A 180 10.98 5.73 11.09
N LEU A 181 10.88 5.88 9.77
CA LEU A 181 11.56 5.02 8.81
C LEU A 181 12.17 5.89 7.70
N THR A 182 13.45 5.70 7.44
CA THR A 182 14.14 6.33 6.31
C THR A 182 14.75 5.26 5.43
N ILE A 183 14.49 5.34 4.14
CA ILE A 183 15.07 4.47 3.11
C ILE A 183 15.81 5.34 2.11
N ARG A 184 17.14 5.21 2.08
CA ARG A 184 17.98 5.87 1.09
C ARG A 184 18.35 4.86 0.01
N LYS A 185 17.81 5.06 -1.18
CA LYS A 185 18.01 4.14 -2.30
C LYS A 185 19.45 4.18 -2.79
N PHE A 186 19.92 3.02 -3.22
CA PHE A 186 21.21 2.93 -3.90
C PHE A 186 21.03 3.41 -5.34
N ALA A 187 21.80 4.42 -5.73
CA ALA A 187 21.79 5.01 -7.07
C ALA A 187 22.64 4.19 -8.04
#